data_f4e91b5afefb25af94c2f5a8800ce235
#
_entry.id   f4e91b5afefb25af94c2f5a8800ce235
#
_cell.length_a   1.000
_cell.length_b   1.000
_cell.length_c   1.000
_cell.angle_alpha   90.00
_cell.angle_beta   90.00
_cell.angle_gamma   90.00
#
_symmetry.space_group_name_H-M   'P 1'
#
loop_
_entity.id
_entity.type
_entity.pdbx_description
1 polymer ?
#
loop_
_entity_poly.entity_id
_entity_poly.type
_entity_poly.pdbx_seq_one_letter_code
_entity_poly.pdbx_strand_id
1 'polypeptide(L)' 'DKLICLSIGMGLSVNETNSVLKIAGLSPLYPKIKRDSIIIINMNNNRSVVEINEALYNEGEDTLN' A
#
# COMPACT_ATOMS: atom_id res chain seq x y z
N ASP A 1 0.59 7.00 5.02
CA ASP A 1 1.58 6.07 4.44
C ASP A 1 2.34 5.25 5.50
N LYS A 2 2.55 5.80 6.68
CA LYS A 2 3.20 5.04 7.76
C LYS A 2 2.40 3.80 8.14
N LEU A 3 1.08 3.92 8.19
CA LEU A 3 0.20 2.79 8.52
C LEU A 3 0.25 1.73 7.43
N ILE A 4 0.34 2.13 6.17
CA ILE A 4 0.47 1.20 5.05
C ILE A 4 1.81 0.47 5.14
N CYS A 5 2.90 1.18 5.38
CA CYS A 5 4.22 0.58 5.56
C CYS A 5 4.21 -0.44 6.70
N LEU A 6 3.63 -0.08 7.84
CA LEU A 6 3.53 -0.96 9.00
C LEU A 6 2.72 -2.20 8.67
N SER A 7 1.59 -2.04 7.98
CA SER A 7 0.73 -3.14 7.58
C SER A 7 1.46 -4.13 6.66
N ILE A 8 2.21 -3.61 5.70
CA ILE A 8 3.02 -4.44 4.80
C ILE A 8 4.08 -5.20 5.60
N GLY A 9 4.77 -4.51 6.50
CA GLY A 9 5.78 -5.12 7.36
C GLY A 9 5.24 -6.20 8.28
N MET A 10 3.96 -6.08 8.67
CA MET A 10 3.28 -7.08 9.51
C MET A 10 2.67 -8.22 8.69
N GLY A 11 2.76 -8.16 7.37
CA GLY A 11 2.19 -9.20 6.49
C GLY A 11 0.69 -9.16 6.37
N LEU A 12 0.06 -8.01 6.62
CA LEU A 12 -1.39 -7.88 6.49
C LEU A 12 -1.82 -7.90 5.02
N SER A 13 -3.00 -8.46 4.77
CA SER A 13 -3.62 -8.42 3.44
C SER A 13 -4.10 -7.01 3.11
N VAL A 14 -4.47 -6.78 1.85
CA VAL A 14 -5.08 -5.52 1.43
C VAL A 14 -6.36 -5.25 2.23
N ASN A 15 -7.21 -6.26 2.41
CA ASN A 15 -8.45 -6.10 3.18
C ASN A 15 -8.17 -5.72 4.63
N GLU A 16 -7.20 -6.38 5.26
CA GLU A 16 -6.81 -6.07 6.64
C GLU A 16 -6.23 -4.67 6.74
N THR A 17 -5.39 -4.29 5.80
CA THR A 17 -4.81 -2.94 5.74
C THR A 17 -5.91 -1.89 5.60
N ASN A 18 -6.88 -2.12 4.72
CA ASN A 18 -8.00 -1.19 4.54
C ASN A 18 -8.84 -1.06 5.81
N SER A 19 -9.01 -2.15 6.55
CA SER A 19 -9.72 -2.11 7.85
C SER A 19 -8.96 -1.23 8.85
N VAL A 20 -7.65 -1.38 8.92
CA VAL A 20 -6.80 -0.56 9.79
C VAL A 20 -6.89 0.92 9.40
N LEU A 21 -6.83 1.22 8.09
CA LEU A 21 -6.94 2.58 7.60
C LEU A 21 -8.27 3.22 7.99
N LYS A 22 -9.37 2.49 7.84
CA LYS A 22 -10.71 2.98 8.22
C LYS A 22 -10.80 3.27 9.72
N ILE A 23 -10.29 2.38 10.55
CA ILE A 23 -10.30 2.56 12.00
C ILE A 23 -9.51 3.82 12.38
N ALA A 24 -8.42 4.10 11.66
CA ALA A 24 -7.60 5.28 11.89
C ALA A 24 -8.21 6.55 11.29
N GLY A 25 -9.38 6.47 10.67
CA GLY A 25 -10.02 7.63 10.05
C GLY A 25 -9.40 8.02 8.70
N LEU A 26 -8.68 7.10 8.07
CA LEU A 26 -8.02 7.34 6.79
C LEU A 26 -8.77 6.65 5.66
N SER A 27 -8.56 7.13 4.43
CA SER A 27 -9.18 6.52 3.25
C SER A 27 -8.55 5.17 2.96
N PRO A 28 -9.35 4.15 2.65
CA PRO A 28 -8.80 2.87 2.21
C PRO A 28 -8.14 3.00 0.83
N LEU A 29 -7.35 1.99 0.47
CA LEU A 29 -6.75 1.91 -0.86
C LEU A 29 -7.84 1.65 -1.90
N TYR A 30 -7.86 2.46 -2.97
CA TYR A 30 -8.84 2.36 -4.05
C TYR A 30 -8.18 1.85 -5.33
N PRO A 31 -8.70 0.74 -5.91
CA PRO A 31 -8.11 0.17 -7.14
C PRO A 31 -8.10 1.12 -8.33
N LYS A 32 -8.98 2.12 -8.35
CA LYS A 32 -9.09 3.06 -9.47
C LYS A 32 -8.07 4.19 -9.41
N ILE A 33 -7.41 4.39 -8.27
CA ILE A 33 -6.34 5.37 -8.14
C ILE A 33 -5.04 4.68 -8.52
N LYS A 34 -4.30 5.24 -9.48
CA LYS A 34 -3.09 4.62 -10.02
C LYS A 34 -2.11 4.22 -8.93
N ARG A 35 -1.78 5.14 -8.04
CA ARG A 35 -0.84 4.87 -6.95
C ARG A 35 -1.33 3.74 -6.05
N ASP A 36 -2.60 3.80 -5.66
CA ASP A 36 -3.20 2.77 -4.80
C ASP A 36 -3.23 1.42 -5.51
N SER A 37 -3.52 1.39 -6.82
CA SER A 37 -3.54 0.13 -7.57
C SER A 37 -2.17 -0.52 -7.62
N ILE A 38 -1.09 0.27 -7.74
CA ILE A 38 0.27 -0.24 -7.71
C ILE A 38 0.55 -0.89 -6.34
N ILE A 39 0.16 -0.22 -5.27
CA ILE A 39 0.33 -0.74 -3.91
C ILE A 39 -0.45 -2.05 -3.74
N ILE A 40 -1.70 -2.07 -4.17
CA ILE A 40 -2.58 -3.25 -4.04
C ILE A 40 -1.98 -4.45 -4.78
N ILE A 41 -1.58 -4.27 -6.03
CA ILE A 41 -1.01 -5.35 -6.85
C ILE A 41 0.24 -5.91 -6.20
N ASN A 42 1.12 -5.03 -5.73
CA ASN A 42 2.37 -5.45 -5.11
C ASN A 42 2.14 -6.14 -3.77
N MET A 43 1.19 -5.67 -2.96
CA MET A 43 0.82 -6.33 -1.72
C MET A 43 0.26 -7.74 -1.99
N ASN A 44 -0.57 -7.88 -3.02
CA ASN A 44 -1.13 -9.18 -3.40
C ASN A 44 -0.05 -10.16 -3.88
N ASN A 45 1.08 -9.65 -4.35
CA ASN A 45 2.23 -10.45 -4.77
C ASN A 45 3.27 -10.61 -3.65
N ASN A 46 2.91 -10.26 -2.42
CA ASN A 46 3.78 -10.39 -1.24
C ASN A 46 5.11 -9.63 -1.38
N ARG A 47 5.07 -8.47 -2.02
CA ARG A 47 6.26 -7.63 -2.18
C ARG A 47 6.55 -6.84 -0.90
N SER A 48 7.83 -6.56 -0.68
CA SER A 48 8.26 -5.75 0.46
C SER A 48 7.99 -4.26 0.23
N VAL A 49 8.08 -3.46 1.30
CA VAL A 49 7.98 -2.00 1.20
C VAL A 49 9.00 -1.45 0.20
N VAL A 50 10.24 -1.97 0.23
CA VAL A 50 11.29 -1.53 -0.71
C VAL A 50 10.88 -1.78 -2.15
N GLU A 51 10.37 -2.97 -2.43
CA GLU A 51 9.92 -3.34 -3.78
C GLU A 51 8.73 -2.50 -4.23
N ILE A 52 7.80 -2.24 -3.33
CA ILE A 52 6.63 -1.40 -3.63
C ILE A 52 7.08 0.04 -3.91
N ASN A 53 8.00 0.57 -3.13
CA ASN A 53 8.55 1.90 -3.37
C ASN A 53 9.28 1.99 -4.73
N GLU A 54 10.00 0.95 -5.13
CA GLU A 54 10.62 0.90 -6.44
C GLU A 54 9.57 0.93 -7.55
N ALA A 55 8.50 0.15 -7.40
CA ALA A 55 7.41 0.13 -8.37
C ALA A 55 6.74 1.50 -8.48
N LEU A 56 6.49 2.15 -7.35
CA LEU A 56 5.90 3.50 -7.32
C LEU A 56 6.83 4.51 -8.01
N TYR A 57 8.10 4.48 -7.67
CA TYR A 57 9.08 5.40 -8.26
C TYR A 57 9.16 5.24 -9.76
N ASN A 58 9.20 3.99 -10.24
CA ASN A 58 9.27 3.69 -11.68
C ASN A 58 8.05 4.18 -12.44
N GLU A 59 6.91 4.30 -11.79
CA GLU A 59 5.67 4.80 -12.40
C GLU A 59 5.45 6.29 -12.16
N GLY A 60 6.43 6.98 -11.60
CA GLY A 60 6.33 8.41 -11.34
C GLY A 60 5.40 8.78 -10.19
N GLU A 61 5.11 7.82 -9.32
CA GLU A 61 4.25 8.06 -8.16
C GLU A 61 5.08 8.30 -6.89
N ASP A 62 4.49 8.99 -5.92
CA ASP A 62 5.14 9.21 -4.63
C ASP A 62 5.33 7.88 -3.91
N THR A 63 6.52 7.68 -3.33
CA THR A 63 6.79 6.50 -2.52
C THR A 63 6.07 6.57 -1.18
N LEU A 64 6.09 5.45 -0.45
CA LEU A 64 5.39 5.33 0.84
C LEU A 64 6.11 6.02 2.01
N ASN A 65 7.24 6.58 1.78
CA ASN A 65 8.00 7.23 2.86
C ASN A 65 7.63 8.70 3.00
#